data_6ae78ff9cc8df09c13b6d977a521b2b1
#
_entry.id   6ae78ff9cc8df09c13b6d977a521b2b1
#
_cell.length_a   1.000
_cell.length_b   1.000
_cell.length_c   1.000
_cell.angle_alpha   90.00
_cell.angle_beta   90.00
_cell.angle_gamma   90.00
#
_symmetry.space_group_name_H-M   'P 1'
#
loop_
_entity.id
_entity.type
_entity.pdbx_description
1 polymer ?
#
loop_
_entity_poly.entity_id
_entity_poly.type
_entity_poly.pdbx_seq_one_letter_code
_entity_poly.pdbx_strand_id
1 'polypeptide(L)'
;MHWHGIRNVNEMDGVPNLTQAPIGPGENFVYQVPLRESGTYWYHAHNMGWEQVARGLYGPLIIDADDDPAVDHDFTLMIDDWRLDQNGQIDAASFGSLHDWSHGGRLGNWLTVNGTSDPSLSARPRSRLRLRLLRLRAFCLRCRRLRFVRQ
;
A
#
# COMPACT_ATOMS: atom_id res chain seq x y z
N MET A 1 8.35 3.27 10.80
CA MET A 1 7.32 3.41 9.73
C MET A 1 7.76 4.53 8.82
N HIS A 2 7.83 4.32 7.50
CA HIS A 2 8.22 5.33 6.51
C HIS A 2 6.98 5.93 5.82
N TRP A 3 7.01 7.21 5.56
CA TRP A 3 5.94 8.01 4.95
C TRP A 3 6.27 8.29 3.49
N HIS A 4 5.87 7.38 2.63
CA HIS A 4 6.32 7.37 1.23
C HIS A 4 5.71 8.51 0.42
N GLY A 5 6.58 9.34 -0.15
CA GLY A 5 6.21 10.48 -0.98
C GLY A 5 5.93 11.77 -0.20
N ILE A 6 5.97 11.75 1.12
CA ILE A 6 5.80 12.93 1.97
C ILE A 6 7.13 13.66 2.11
N ARG A 7 7.10 14.98 1.94
CA ARG A 7 8.23 15.84 2.28
C ARG A 7 8.27 16.07 3.78
N ASN A 8 9.15 15.36 4.46
CA ASN A 8 9.26 15.32 5.91
C ASN A 8 10.62 15.83 6.41
N VAL A 9 10.73 16.06 7.71
CA VAL A 9 12.02 16.23 8.38
C VAL A 9 12.69 14.86 8.54
N ASN A 10 14.01 14.82 8.37
CA ASN A 10 14.75 13.57 8.29
C ASN A 10 14.55 12.67 9.53
N GLU A 11 14.51 13.26 10.71
CA GLU A 11 14.34 12.55 12.00
C GLU A 11 13.00 11.82 12.12
N MET A 12 12.00 12.20 11.32
CA MET A 12 10.67 11.61 11.30
C MET A 12 10.40 10.73 10.07
N ASP A 13 11.44 10.47 9.27
CA ASP A 13 11.30 9.71 8.02
C ASP A 13 11.16 8.19 8.22
N GLY A 14 11.46 7.70 9.42
CA GLY A 14 11.16 6.33 9.82
C GLY A 14 12.07 5.25 9.25
N VAL A 15 13.31 5.61 8.87
CA VAL A 15 14.29 4.67 8.33
C VAL A 15 15.17 4.11 9.46
N PRO A 16 15.04 2.80 9.80
CA PRO A 16 15.82 2.19 10.88
C PRO A 16 17.32 2.27 10.63
N ASN A 17 18.08 2.54 11.68
CA ASN A 17 19.54 2.71 11.69
C ASN A 17 20.06 3.91 10.88
N LEU A 18 19.18 4.74 10.34
CA LEU A 18 19.55 5.99 9.66
C LEU A 18 18.91 7.20 10.33
N THR A 19 17.59 7.23 10.43
CA THR A 19 16.86 8.35 11.03
C THR A 19 16.37 8.07 12.46
N GLN A 20 16.33 6.80 12.85
CA GLN A 20 15.93 6.35 14.19
C GLN A 20 16.48 4.96 14.50
N ALA A 21 16.41 4.54 15.75
CA ALA A 21 16.60 3.14 16.13
C ALA A 21 15.41 2.28 15.64
N PRO A 22 15.60 0.97 15.37
CA PRO A 22 14.50 0.05 15.15
C PRO A 22 13.54 0.06 16.36
N ILE A 23 12.24 -0.02 16.09
CA ILE A 23 11.21 -0.15 17.14
C ILE A 23 11.09 -1.63 17.47
N GLY A 24 11.39 -2.00 18.71
CA GLY A 24 11.30 -3.37 19.20
C GLY A 24 9.88 -3.84 19.49
N PRO A 25 9.69 -5.14 19.72
CA PRO A 25 8.39 -5.68 20.13
C PRO A 25 7.88 -5.02 21.42
N GLY A 26 6.64 -4.51 21.38
CA GLY A 26 6.03 -3.82 22.52
C GLY A 26 6.45 -2.37 22.70
N GLU A 27 7.39 -1.88 21.90
CA GLU A 27 7.80 -0.48 21.91
C GLU A 27 6.91 0.37 20.97
N ASN A 28 6.98 1.68 21.15
CA ASN A 28 6.32 2.65 20.29
C ASN A 28 7.27 3.79 19.92
N PHE A 29 6.95 4.47 18.82
CA PHE A 29 7.62 5.69 18.39
C PHE A 29 6.57 6.69 17.92
N VAL A 30 6.65 7.92 18.37
CA VAL A 30 5.71 8.98 17.99
C VAL A 30 6.31 9.79 16.84
N TYR A 31 5.66 9.73 15.68
CA TYR A 31 6.02 10.52 14.52
C TYR A 31 5.26 11.85 14.50
N GLN A 32 5.97 12.94 14.29
CA GLN A 32 5.41 14.26 14.05
C GLN A 32 5.66 14.63 12.58
N VAL A 33 4.70 14.32 11.73
CA VAL A 33 4.82 14.49 10.28
C VAL A 33 4.03 15.72 9.85
N PRO A 34 4.70 16.80 9.38
CA PRO A 34 4.00 17.96 8.87
C PRO A 34 3.36 17.64 7.51
N LEU A 35 2.04 17.71 7.44
CA LEU A 35 1.28 17.47 6.22
C LEU A 35 1.17 18.79 5.42
N ARG A 36 2.09 19.03 4.51
CA ARG A 36 2.22 20.29 3.78
C ARG A 36 1.57 20.28 2.40
N GLU A 37 1.43 19.10 1.81
CA GLU A 37 0.96 18.91 0.45
C GLU A 37 -0.18 17.91 0.46
N SER A 38 -1.31 18.29 -0.12
CA SER A 38 -2.44 17.38 -0.30
C SER A 38 -2.14 16.32 -1.35
N GLY A 39 -2.75 15.15 -1.23
CA GLY A 39 -2.55 14.08 -2.19
C GLY A 39 -2.86 12.70 -1.66
N THR A 40 -2.52 11.73 -2.50
CA THR A 40 -2.66 10.31 -2.18
C THR A 40 -1.28 9.71 -2.01
N TYR A 41 -0.95 9.38 -0.79
CA TYR A 41 0.32 8.82 -0.36
C TYR A 41 0.11 7.45 0.28
N TRP A 42 1.19 6.85 0.76
CA TRP A 42 1.12 5.62 1.53
C TRP A 42 2.24 5.56 2.57
N TYR A 43 2.06 4.74 3.58
CA TYR A 43 3.09 4.46 4.58
C TYR A 43 3.39 2.96 4.61
N HIS A 44 4.59 2.60 5.02
CA HIS A 44 4.99 1.20 5.10
C HIS A 44 6.14 0.96 6.09
N ALA A 45 6.30 -0.28 6.49
CA ALA A 45 7.47 -0.70 7.25
C ALA A 45 8.74 -0.54 6.41
N HIS A 46 9.82 -0.08 7.02
CA HIS A 46 11.11 0.12 6.36
C HIS A 46 12.23 -0.79 6.92
N ASN A 47 12.00 -1.49 8.04
CA ASN A 47 12.91 -2.54 8.51
C ASN A 47 12.58 -3.84 7.77
N MET A 48 13.56 -4.44 7.08
CA MET A 48 13.32 -5.59 6.18
C MET A 48 12.08 -5.37 5.30
N GLY A 49 12.02 -4.22 4.63
CA GLY A 49 10.84 -3.78 3.87
C GLY A 49 10.40 -4.78 2.80
N TRP A 50 11.35 -5.52 2.21
CA TRP A 50 11.10 -6.59 1.25
C TRP A 50 10.23 -7.73 1.82
N GLU A 51 10.27 -7.98 3.13
CA GLU A 51 9.43 -8.96 3.82
C GLU A 51 8.20 -8.30 4.46
N GLN A 52 8.42 -7.24 5.26
CA GLN A 52 7.33 -6.63 6.04
C GLN A 52 6.24 -6.03 5.14
N VAL A 53 6.60 -5.39 4.03
CA VAL A 53 5.61 -4.93 3.04
C VAL A 53 4.89 -6.11 2.42
N ALA A 54 5.60 -7.20 2.10
CA ALA A 54 4.99 -8.42 1.57
C ALA A 54 4.05 -9.14 2.55
N ARG A 55 4.15 -8.83 3.84
CA ARG A 55 3.24 -9.30 4.89
C ARG A 55 2.10 -8.32 5.18
N GLY A 56 1.97 -7.23 4.43
CA GLY A 56 0.86 -6.28 4.55
C GLY A 56 1.11 -5.13 5.52
N LEU A 57 2.36 -4.86 5.94
CA LEU A 57 2.66 -3.73 6.82
C LEU A 57 2.77 -2.42 6.04
N TYR A 58 1.66 -1.98 5.51
CA TYR A 58 1.49 -0.73 4.76
C TYR A 58 0.03 -0.26 4.83
N GLY A 59 -0.20 0.99 4.42
CA GLY A 59 -1.55 1.53 4.26
C GLY A 59 -1.56 2.83 3.45
N PRO A 60 -2.73 3.28 3.00
CA PRO A 60 -2.87 4.56 2.34
C PRO A 60 -2.78 5.70 3.35
N LEU A 61 -2.26 6.83 2.91
CA LEU A 61 -2.30 8.09 3.62
C LEU A 61 -2.88 9.15 2.69
N ILE A 62 -4.05 9.64 3.04
CA ILE A 62 -4.77 10.65 2.27
C ILE A 62 -4.65 11.99 3.00
N ILE A 63 -4.23 13.01 2.29
CA ILE A 63 -4.18 14.38 2.77
C ILE A 63 -5.10 15.20 1.87
N ASP A 64 -6.22 15.62 2.41
CA ASP A 64 -7.22 16.39 1.68
C ASP A 64 -6.76 17.85 1.51
N ALA A 65 -7.17 18.49 0.42
CA ALA A 65 -7.01 19.92 0.19
C ALA A 65 -8.31 20.66 0.50
N ASP A 66 -8.18 21.91 0.95
CA ASP A 66 -9.34 22.75 1.24
C ASP A 66 -10.18 23.05 -0.02
N ASP A 67 -9.53 23.02 -1.20
CA ASP A 67 -10.12 23.25 -2.51
C ASP A 67 -10.40 21.96 -3.31
N ASP A 68 -10.36 20.80 -2.67
CA ASP A 68 -10.65 19.53 -3.33
C ASP A 68 -12.06 19.54 -3.97
N PRO A 69 -12.17 19.10 -5.24
CA PRO A 69 -13.47 19.03 -5.90
C PRO A 69 -14.45 18.14 -5.13
N ALA A 70 -15.67 18.65 -4.91
CA ALA A 70 -16.74 17.87 -4.30
C ALA A 70 -17.03 16.61 -5.15
N VAL A 71 -17.06 15.46 -4.50
CA VAL A 71 -17.38 14.16 -5.10
C VAL A 71 -18.42 13.45 -4.27
N ASP A 72 -19.24 12.62 -4.92
CA ASP A 72 -20.26 11.82 -4.20
C ASP A 72 -19.64 10.62 -3.50
N HIS A 73 -18.52 10.10 -4.05
CA HIS A 73 -17.76 8.98 -3.48
C HIS A 73 -16.26 9.17 -3.71
N ASP A 74 -15.46 8.89 -2.69
CA ASP A 74 -13.99 8.83 -2.77
C ASP A 74 -13.53 7.42 -2.40
N PHE A 75 -13.06 6.66 -3.39
CA PHE A 75 -12.62 5.28 -3.22
C PHE A 75 -11.10 5.20 -3.27
N THR A 76 -10.51 4.74 -2.19
CA THR A 76 -9.08 4.39 -2.15
C THR A 76 -8.91 2.91 -2.44
N LEU A 77 -8.14 2.60 -3.50
CA LEU A 77 -7.92 1.24 -3.99
C LEU A 77 -6.44 0.89 -3.82
N MET A 78 -6.14 0.10 -2.80
CA MET A 78 -4.82 -0.49 -2.58
C MET A 78 -4.74 -1.78 -3.39
N ILE A 79 -3.94 -1.77 -4.45
CA ILE A 79 -3.75 -2.92 -5.35
C ILE A 79 -2.45 -3.61 -4.96
N ASP A 80 -2.54 -4.86 -4.54
CA ASP A 80 -1.38 -5.66 -4.14
C ASP A 80 -1.46 -7.09 -4.68
N ASP A 81 -0.30 -7.73 -4.82
CA ASP A 81 -0.16 -9.14 -5.15
C ASP A 81 0.49 -9.91 -4.00
N TRP A 82 -0.15 -11.00 -3.61
CA TRP A 82 0.30 -11.89 -2.54
C TRP A 82 0.89 -13.15 -3.14
N ARG A 83 2.03 -13.58 -2.63
CA ARG A 83 2.55 -14.92 -2.95
C ARG A 83 2.16 -15.88 -1.85
N LEU A 84 1.15 -16.72 -2.17
CA LEU A 84 0.59 -17.69 -1.26
C LEU A 84 1.08 -19.10 -1.60
N ASP A 85 1.24 -19.92 -0.57
CA ASP A 85 1.52 -21.34 -0.69
C ASP A 85 0.23 -22.15 -1.01
N GLN A 86 0.35 -23.47 -1.06
CA GLN A 86 -0.77 -24.37 -1.36
C GLN A 86 -1.86 -24.37 -0.26
N ASN A 87 -1.54 -23.91 0.95
CA ASN A 87 -2.46 -23.81 2.07
C ASN A 87 -3.11 -22.42 2.17
N GLY A 88 -2.82 -21.52 1.22
CA GLY A 88 -3.31 -20.14 1.22
C GLY A 88 -2.62 -19.24 2.25
N GLN A 89 -1.46 -19.65 2.77
CA GLN A 89 -0.64 -18.85 3.65
C GLN A 89 0.43 -18.10 2.86
N ILE A 90 0.98 -17.01 3.45
CA ILE A 90 2.10 -16.31 2.82
C ILE A 90 3.26 -17.29 2.65
N ASP A 91 3.72 -17.46 1.40
CA ASP A 91 4.88 -18.30 1.08
C ASP A 91 6.15 -17.69 1.67
N ALA A 92 6.43 -18.02 2.93
CA ALA A 92 7.58 -17.52 3.65
C ALA A 92 8.92 -18.05 3.07
N ALA A 93 8.91 -19.21 2.43
CA ALA A 93 10.11 -19.77 1.79
C ALA A 93 10.58 -18.95 0.58
N SER A 94 9.70 -18.13 0.01
CA SER A 94 10.03 -17.23 -1.09
C SER A 94 10.79 -15.97 -0.66
N PHE A 95 10.84 -15.64 0.63
CA PHE A 95 11.62 -14.52 1.11
C PHE A 95 13.12 -14.83 1.04
N GLY A 96 13.91 -13.90 0.53
CA GLY A 96 15.34 -14.09 0.36
C GLY A 96 15.76 -14.91 -0.87
N SER A 97 14.84 -15.24 -1.78
CA SER A 97 15.15 -15.89 -3.05
C SER A 97 16.08 -15.01 -3.91
N LEU A 98 17.27 -15.50 -4.22
CA LEU A 98 18.22 -14.79 -5.10
C LEU A 98 17.64 -14.58 -6.49
N HIS A 99 16.84 -15.51 -6.99
CA HIS A 99 16.16 -15.38 -8.28
C HIS A 99 15.21 -14.20 -8.30
N ASP A 100 14.38 -14.07 -7.27
CA ASP A 100 13.45 -12.95 -7.15
C ASP A 100 14.20 -11.60 -7.02
N TRP A 101 15.35 -11.58 -6.34
CA TRP A 101 16.14 -10.35 -6.18
C TRP A 101 16.87 -9.92 -7.46
N SER A 102 17.32 -10.89 -8.26
CA SER A 102 18.14 -10.62 -9.44
C SER A 102 17.35 -10.42 -10.73
N HIS A 103 16.03 -10.66 -10.73
CA HIS A 103 15.16 -10.58 -11.91
C HIS A 103 14.01 -9.57 -11.70
N GLY A 104 12.79 -10.00 -11.86
CA GLY A 104 11.61 -9.13 -11.82
C GLY A 104 11.09 -8.74 -10.43
N GLY A 105 11.76 -9.15 -9.36
CA GLY A 105 11.26 -9.04 -8.00
C GLY A 105 10.40 -10.25 -7.61
N ARG A 106 9.99 -10.31 -6.33
CA ARG A 106 9.11 -11.36 -5.82
C ARG A 106 7.68 -11.10 -6.29
N LEU A 107 7.25 -11.77 -7.35
CA LEU A 107 5.88 -11.66 -7.88
C LEU A 107 4.92 -12.54 -7.08
N GLY A 108 3.71 -12.01 -6.84
CA GLY A 108 2.62 -12.75 -6.24
C GLY A 108 1.85 -13.63 -7.23
N ASN A 109 1.09 -14.56 -6.70
CA ASN A 109 0.17 -15.43 -7.44
C ASN A 109 -1.31 -15.12 -7.13
N TRP A 110 -1.57 -14.19 -6.21
CA TRP A 110 -2.90 -13.82 -5.76
C TRP A 110 -3.04 -12.30 -5.71
N LEU A 111 -3.89 -11.75 -6.58
CA LEU A 111 -4.15 -10.31 -6.67
C LEU A 111 -5.30 -9.91 -5.75
N THR A 112 -5.13 -8.80 -5.05
CA THR A 112 -6.19 -8.19 -4.25
C THR A 112 -6.32 -6.70 -4.50
N VAL A 113 -7.53 -6.19 -4.26
CA VAL A 113 -7.80 -4.76 -4.09
C VAL A 113 -8.42 -4.60 -2.71
N ASN A 114 -7.81 -3.79 -1.85
CA ASN A 114 -8.22 -3.65 -0.45
C ASN A 114 -8.36 -5.01 0.29
N GLY A 115 -7.46 -5.96 -0.01
CA GLY A 115 -7.45 -7.27 0.61
C GLY A 115 -8.48 -8.28 0.05
N THR A 116 -9.31 -7.91 -0.94
CA THR A 116 -10.25 -8.82 -1.58
C THR A 116 -9.87 -9.13 -3.03
N SER A 117 -10.08 -10.36 -3.46
CA SER A 117 -9.81 -10.83 -4.83
C SER A 117 -10.96 -10.57 -5.81
N ASP A 118 -12.16 -10.27 -5.30
CA ASP A 118 -13.33 -9.89 -6.11
C ASP A 118 -13.87 -8.51 -5.66
N PRO A 119 -13.13 -7.43 -5.94
CA PRO A 119 -13.52 -6.09 -5.52
C PRO A 119 -14.73 -5.61 -6.30
N SER A 120 -15.70 -5.04 -5.60
CA SER A 120 -16.85 -4.35 -6.17
C SER A 120 -16.96 -2.94 -5.63
N LEU A 121 -17.31 -1.99 -6.49
CA LEU A 121 -17.61 -0.62 -6.12
C LEU A 121 -19.07 -0.32 -6.45
N SER A 122 -19.78 0.26 -5.50
CA SER A 122 -21.18 0.63 -5.67
C SER A 122 -21.33 2.14 -5.72
N ALA A 123 -22.03 2.64 -6.74
CA ALA A 123 -22.32 4.05 -6.89
C ALA A 123 -23.63 4.27 -7.65
N ARG A 124 -24.36 5.35 -7.31
CA ARG A 124 -25.56 5.73 -8.04
C ARG A 124 -25.21 6.23 -9.45
N PRO A 125 -26.07 6.04 -10.43
CA PRO A 125 -25.90 6.64 -11.75
C PRO A 125 -25.74 8.17 -11.65
N ARG A 126 -24.82 8.72 -12.45
CA ARG A 126 -24.46 10.15 -12.47
C ARG A 126 -23.72 10.67 -11.24
N SER A 127 -23.33 9.82 -10.29
CA SER A 127 -22.43 10.22 -9.21
C SER A 127 -21.05 10.60 -9.76
N ARG A 128 -20.45 11.62 -9.16
CA ARG A 128 -19.04 11.96 -9.37
C ARG A 128 -18.19 11.12 -8.44
N LEU A 129 -17.26 10.36 -9.01
CA LEU A 129 -16.39 9.46 -8.27
C LEU A 129 -14.95 9.96 -8.32
N ARG A 130 -14.25 9.90 -7.19
CA ARG A 130 -12.78 9.95 -7.13
C ARG A 130 -12.27 8.54 -6.90
N LEU A 131 -11.33 8.11 -7.73
CA LEU A 131 -10.62 6.84 -7.56
C LEU A 131 -9.16 7.13 -7.25
N ARG A 132 -8.71 6.78 -6.06
CA ARG A 132 -7.32 6.86 -5.63
C ARG A 132 -6.69 5.49 -5.78
N LEU A 133 -5.72 5.35 -6.69
CA LEU A 133 -5.09 4.07 -7.02
C LEU A 133 -3.69 4.03 -6.44
N LEU A 134 -3.45 3.14 -5.50
CA LEU A 134 -2.14 2.86 -4.91
C LEU A 134 -1.71 1.45 -5.31
N ARG A 135 -0.67 1.36 -6.13
CA ARG A 135 -0.13 0.09 -6.58
C ARG A 135 1.20 -0.17 -5.90
N LEU A 136 1.29 -1.24 -5.13
CA LEU A 136 2.42 -1.51 -4.25
C LEU A 136 3.56 -2.31 -4.89
N ARG A 137 3.31 -3.07 -5.98
CA ARG A 137 4.32 -3.93 -6.60
C ARG A 137 4.25 -3.96 -8.12
N ALA A 138 5.33 -4.42 -8.76
CA ALA A 138 5.36 -4.70 -10.17
C ALA A 138 4.45 -5.89 -10.48
N PHE A 139 3.50 -5.73 -11.37
CA PHE A 139 2.43 -6.64 -11.62
C PHE A 139 2.52 -7.22 -13.04
N CYS A 140 2.30 -8.52 -13.19
CA CYS A 140 2.03 -9.13 -14.49
C CYS A 140 0.64 -8.69 -14.96
N LEU A 141 0.56 -8.15 -16.18
CA LEU A 141 -0.58 -7.41 -16.77
C LEU A 141 -1.89 -8.21 -17.00
N ARG A 142 -2.19 -9.21 -16.19
CA ARG A 142 -3.50 -9.88 -16.21
C ARG A 142 -4.45 -9.35 -15.14
N CYS A 143 -4.62 -8.02 -15.06
CA CYS A 143 -5.69 -7.41 -14.27
C CYS A 143 -7.04 -7.93 -14.77
N ARG A 144 -7.70 -8.76 -13.98
CA ARG A 144 -9.12 -9.06 -14.16
C ARG A 144 -9.92 -7.79 -13.84
N ARG A 145 -11.00 -7.57 -14.55
CA ARG A 145 -11.81 -6.34 -14.60
C ARG A 145 -12.33 -5.94 -13.21
N LEU A 146 -12.10 -4.70 -12.80
CA LEU A 146 -12.90 -4.07 -11.76
C LEU A 146 -14.38 -4.08 -12.19
N ARG A 147 -15.26 -4.58 -11.34
CA ARG A 147 -16.70 -4.57 -11.60
C ARG A 147 -17.32 -3.35 -10.93
N PHE A 148 -17.99 -2.53 -11.72
CA PHE A 148 -18.87 -1.49 -11.20
C PHE A 148 -20.30 -2.06 -11.15
N VAL A 149 -20.89 -2.05 -9.95
CA VAL A 149 -22.27 -2.47 -9.75
C VAL A 149 -23.14 -1.22 -9.72
N ARG A 150 -24.14 -1.17 -10.61
CA ARG A 150 -25.20 -0.14 -10.56
C ARG A 150 -26.16 -0.51 -9.43
N GLN A 151 -26.43 0.41 -8.55
CA GLN A 151 -27.58 0.37 -7.65
C GLN A 151 -28.78 1.02 -8.28
#